data_bcc73f334a4bed834569499878aef9e6
#
_entry.id   bcc73f334a4bed834569499878aef9e6
#
_cell.length_a   1.000
_cell.length_b   1.000
_cell.length_c   1.000
_cell.angle_alpha   90.00
_cell.angle_beta   90.00
_cell.angle_gamma   90.00
#
_symmetry.space_group_name_H-M   'P 1'
#
loop_
_entity.id
_entity.type
_entity.pdbx_description
1 polymer ?
#
loop_
_entity_poly.entity_id
_entity_poly.type
_entity_poly.pdbx_seq_one_letter_code
_entity_poly.pdbx_strand_id
1 'polypeptide(L)'
;VECDYIAITGSRRNVSSWEPWMDEVAELIQTADVPIIGICFGHQIIAAALGGRVERADEGSHFVSSVKYTDGTSVDAVFTHQDHVTDAGELEVIGSAEHCAIAACQHPTRPIRTVQYHPEATSRILSEALRLGDMTKAEAEVFDMTKDLINVKDSLLT
;
A
#
# COMPACT_ATOMS: atom_id res chain seq x y z
N VAL A 1 0.91 4.73 23.97
CA VAL A 1 1.84 3.64 23.65
C VAL A 1 3.07 4.26 23.04
N GLU A 2 4.23 4.07 23.70
CA GLU A 2 5.51 4.47 23.08
C GLU A 2 5.89 3.41 22.05
N CYS A 3 6.19 3.85 20.83
CA CYS A 3 6.65 3.00 19.74
C CYS A 3 7.66 3.74 18.87
N ASP A 4 8.53 3.00 18.21
CA ASP A 4 9.58 3.57 17.36
C ASP A 4 9.06 3.92 15.95
N TYR A 5 8.01 3.28 15.51
CA TYR A 5 7.33 3.53 14.23
C TYR A 5 5.92 2.93 14.22
N ILE A 6 5.10 3.37 13.26
CA ILE A 6 3.76 2.86 13.02
C ILE A 6 3.73 2.25 11.61
N ALA A 7 3.26 1.00 11.51
CA ALA A 7 2.99 0.36 10.22
C ALA A 7 1.49 0.09 10.09
N ILE A 8 0.86 0.67 9.05
CA ILE A 8 -0.54 0.43 8.70
C ILE A 8 -0.53 -0.46 7.46
N THR A 9 -0.98 -1.69 7.64
CA THR A 9 -0.91 -2.74 6.60
C THR A 9 -2.20 -2.84 5.79
N GLY A 10 -2.28 -3.86 4.92
CA GLY A 10 -3.48 -4.19 4.17
C GLY A 10 -4.66 -4.56 5.07
N SER A 11 -5.87 -4.36 4.56
CA SER A 11 -7.13 -4.68 5.24
C SER A 11 -8.15 -5.19 4.21
N ARG A 12 -9.13 -5.96 4.69
CA ARG A 12 -10.34 -6.30 3.92
C ARG A 12 -11.38 -5.17 3.93
N ARG A 13 -11.13 -4.11 4.69
CA ARG A 13 -11.98 -2.90 4.72
C ARG A 13 -11.57 -1.95 3.59
N ASN A 14 -12.52 -1.10 3.20
CA ASN A 14 -12.32 -0.15 2.11
C ASN A 14 -12.34 1.28 2.65
N VAL A 15 -11.33 2.06 2.32
CA VAL A 15 -11.27 3.48 2.71
C VAL A 15 -12.37 4.28 2.03
N SER A 16 -12.75 3.91 0.80
CA SER A 16 -13.89 4.50 0.07
C SER A 16 -15.25 4.31 0.78
N SER A 17 -15.34 3.34 1.71
CA SER A 17 -16.48 3.10 2.59
C SER A 17 -16.09 3.43 4.02
N TRP A 18 -15.87 4.71 4.30
CA TRP A 18 -15.36 5.21 5.58
C TRP A 18 -16.20 4.77 6.76
N GLU A 19 -15.54 4.23 7.79
CA GLU A 19 -16.15 3.74 9.03
C GLU A 19 -15.68 4.60 10.22
N PRO A 20 -16.46 4.76 11.31
CA PRO A 20 -16.13 5.66 12.43
C PRO A 20 -14.76 5.41 13.08
N TRP A 21 -14.29 4.16 13.16
CA TRP A 21 -12.97 3.82 13.71
C TRP A 21 -11.82 4.37 12.87
N MET A 22 -12.05 4.68 11.60
CA MET A 22 -11.05 5.27 10.71
C MET A 22 -10.74 6.73 11.10
N ASP A 23 -11.65 7.43 11.79
CA ASP A 23 -11.40 8.77 12.32
C ASP A 23 -10.29 8.75 13.37
N GLU A 24 -10.26 7.74 14.26
CA GLU A 24 -9.20 7.56 15.25
C GLU A 24 -7.85 7.27 14.60
N VAL A 25 -7.83 6.46 13.54
CA VAL A 25 -6.63 6.17 12.76
C VAL A 25 -6.15 7.43 12.03
N ALA A 26 -7.06 8.21 11.46
CA ALA A 26 -6.72 9.47 10.79
C ALA A 26 -6.12 10.49 11.78
N GLU A 27 -6.68 10.63 12.97
CA GLU A 27 -6.13 11.48 14.03
C GLU A 27 -4.72 11.02 14.44
N LEU A 28 -4.52 9.72 14.61
CA LEU A 28 -3.19 9.16 14.88
C LEU A 28 -2.19 9.51 13.78
N ILE A 29 -2.56 9.36 12.50
CA ILE A 29 -1.71 9.70 11.36
C ILE A 29 -1.35 11.18 11.37
N GLN A 30 -2.31 12.05 11.67
CA GLN A 30 -2.11 13.50 11.68
C GLN A 30 -1.18 13.97 12.80
N THR A 31 -1.23 13.30 13.97
CA THR A 31 -0.59 13.77 15.20
C THR A 31 0.68 13.03 15.60
N ALA A 32 0.95 11.85 15.03
CA ALA A 32 2.13 11.06 15.38
C ALA A 32 3.43 11.72 14.92
N ASP A 33 4.45 11.69 15.79
CA ASP A 33 5.81 12.22 15.57
C ASP A 33 6.83 11.12 15.24
N VAL A 34 6.38 9.87 15.14
CA VAL A 34 7.22 8.74 14.75
C VAL A 34 7.06 8.44 13.26
N PRO A 35 8.00 7.71 12.64
CA PRO A 35 7.88 7.26 11.26
C PRO A 35 6.61 6.43 11.03
N ILE A 36 5.95 6.66 9.89
CA ILE A 36 4.74 5.93 9.48
C ILE A 36 4.96 5.26 8.13
N ILE A 37 4.62 3.98 8.06
CA ILE A 37 4.64 3.18 6.84
C ILE A 37 3.22 2.74 6.50
N GLY A 38 2.80 2.94 5.25
CA GLY A 38 1.49 2.51 4.74
C GLY A 38 1.60 1.52 3.61
N ILE A 39 0.88 0.39 3.71
CA ILE A 39 0.83 -0.67 2.69
C ILE A 39 -0.63 -0.91 2.30
N CYS A 40 -0.95 -0.83 1.01
CA CYS A 40 -2.27 -1.09 0.44
C CYS A 40 -3.36 -0.25 1.12
N PHE A 41 -4.20 -0.81 1.99
CA PHE A 41 -5.15 -0.04 2.80
C PHE A 41 -4.45 1.09 3.58
N GLY A 42 -3.26 0.83 4.13
CA GLY A 42 -2.47 1.83 4.85
C GLY A 42 -2.05 3.01 3.97
N HIS A 43 -1.70 2.76 2.71
CA HIS A 43 -1.43 3.81 1.73
C HIS A 43 -2.67 4.70 1.50
N GLN A 44 -3.82 4.08 1.38
CA GLN A 44 -5.08 4.77 1.12
C GLN A 44 -5.55 5.61 2.31
N ILE A 45 -5.55 5.05 3.53
CA ILE A 45 -6.01 5.77 4.72
C ILE A 45 -5.05 6.91 5.11
N ILE A 46 -3.74 6.76 4.87
CA ILE A 46 -2.77 7.83 5.10
C ILE A 46 -3.01 8.99 4.13
N ALA A 47 -3.22 8.71 2.85
CA ALA A 47 -3.56 9.74 1.87
C ALA A 47 -4.85 10.47 2.25
N ALA A 48 -5.90 9.75 2.60
CA ALA A 48 -7.18 10.32 3.03
C ALA A 48 -7.03 11.18 4.30
N ALA A 49 -6.30 10.70 5.31
CA ALA A 49 -6.05 11.43 6.56
C ALA A 49 -5.25 12.73 6.35
N LEU A 50 -4.45 12.80 5.30
CA LEU A 50 -3.62 13.96 4.93
C LEU A 50 -4.25 14.79 3.79
N GLY A 51 -5.58 14.80 3.71
CA GLY A 51 -6.33 15.69 2.82
C GLY A 51 -6.51 15.18 1.40
N GLY A 52 -6.11 13.95 1.12
CA GLY A 52 -6.28 13.31 -0.19
C GLY A 52 -7.67 12.70 -0.39
N ARG A 53 -7.83 11.99 -1.50
CA ARG A 53 -9.07 11.32 -1.88
C ARG A 53 -8.82 9.88 -2.30
N VAL A 54 -9.72 9.00 -1.89
CA VAL A 54 -9.72 7.58 -2.25
C VAL A 54 -11.06 7.26 -2.90
N GLU A 55 -11.02 6.63 -4.07
CA GLU A 55 -12.20 6.25 -4.83
C GLU A 55 -12.14 4.77 -5.20
N ARG A 56 -13.30 4.13 -5.23
CA ARG A 56 -13.42 2.74 -5.62
C ARG A 56 -13.50 2.62 -7.13
N ALA A 57 -12.65 1.77 -7.71
CA ALA A 57 -12.72 1.43 -9.13
C ALA A 57 -13.82 0.39 -9.40
N ASP A 58 -14.28 0.31 -10.64
CA ASP A 58 -15.29 -0.66 -11.06
C ASP A 58 -14.79 -2.10 -10.94
N GLU A 59 -13.50 -2.32 -11.21
CA GLU A 59 -12.85 -3.63 -11.14
C GLU A 59 -11.68 -3.63 -10.16
N GLY A 60 -11.44 -4.78 -9.52
CA GLY A 60 -10.29 -4.98 -8.67
C GLY A 60 -9.01 -5.24 -9.47
N SER A 61 -7.88 -4.81 -8.92
CA SER A 61 -6.55 -5.06 -9.45
C SER A 61 -5.91 -6.21 -8.69
N HIS A 62 -5.72 -7.36 -9.35
CA HIS A 62 -5.15 -8.57 -8.76
C HIS A 62 -4.10 -9.14 -9.70
N PHE A 63 -2.93 -8.48 -9.79
CA PHE A 63 -1.87 -8.84 -10.73
C PHE A 63 -0.52 -8.25 -10.32
N VAL A 64 0.51 -8.61 -11.08
CA VAL A 64 1.83 -7.99 -11.02
C VAL A 64 1.90 -6.85 -12.02
N SER A 65 2.39 -5.70 -11.60
CA SER A 65 2.64 -4.55 -12.46
C SER A 65 3.94 -3.85 -12.09
N SER A 66 4.58 -3.25 -13.07
CA SER A 66 5.80 -2.47 -12.85
C SER A 66 5.44 -1.09 -12.28
N VAL A 67 6.08 -0.74 -11.19
CA VAL A 67 6.04 0.60 -10.59
C VAL A 67 7.28 1.37 -11.01
N LYS A 68 7.08 2.51 -11.64
CA LYS A 68 8.15 3.42 -12.04
C LYS A 68 8.27 4.53 -11.01
N TYR A 69 9.45 4.68 -10.44
CA TYR A 69 9.75 5.71 -9.46
C TYR A 69 10.33 6.97 -10.11
N THR A 70 10.15 8.10 -9.44
CA THR A 70 10.65 9.41 -9.92
C THR A 70 12.18 9.53 -9.96
N ASP A 71 12.89 8.66 -9.24
CA ASP A 71 14.36 8.56 -9.28
C ASP A 71 14.89 7.76 -10.50
N GLY A 72 13.98 7.26 -11.36
CA GLY A 72 14.29 6.46 -12.54
C GLY A 72 14.35 4.96 -12.30
N THR A 73 14.20 4.49 -11.07
CA THR A 73 14.13 3.05 -10.76
C THR A 73 12.75 2.46 -11.08
N SER A 74 12.70 1.14 -11.24
CA SER A 74 11.46 0.40 -11.44
C SER A 74 11.47 -0.88 -10.62
N VAL A 75 10.31 -1.26 -10.12
CA VAL A 75 10.11 -2.54 -9.43
C VAL A 75 8.85 -3.22 -9.94
N ASP A 76 8.88 -4.53 -10.12
CA ASP A 76 7.68 -5.30 -10.38
C ASP A 76 7.02 -5.65 -9.04
N ALA A 77 5.74 -5.35 -8.90
CA ALA A 77 5.04 -5.34 -7.63
C ALA A 77 3.71 -6.07 -7.71
N VAL A 78 3.32 -6.70 -6.61
CA VAL A 78 2.03 -7.37 -6.44
C VAL A 78 0.99 -6.35 -6.01
N PHE A 79 -0.10 -6.26 -6.77
CA PHE A 79 -1.27 -5.45 -6.45
C PHE A 79 -2.47 -6.35 -6.15
N THR A 80 -3.17 -6.06 -5.08
CA THR A 80 -4.47 -6.65 -4.74
C THR A 80 -5.34 -5.59 -4.07
N HIS A 81 -6.00 -4.75 -4.86
CA HIS A 81 -6.85 -3.68 -4.35
C HIS A 81 -7.95 -3.32 -5.34
N GLN A 82 -8.95 -2.60 -4.88
CA GLN A 82 -9.99 -2.02 -5.73
C GLN A 82 -10.18 -0.52 -5.45
N ASP A 83 -9.84 -0.06 -4.25
CA ASP A 83 -9.78 1.36 -3.94
C ASP A 83 -8.45 1.94 -4.47
N HIS A 84 -8.51 3.15 -5.01
CA HIS A 84 -7.36 3.90 -5.52
C HIS A 84 -7.27 5.27 -4.85
N VAL A 85 -6.08 5.69 -4.50
CA VAL A 85 -5.80 7.09 -4.19
C VAL A 85 -5.88 7.88 -5.49
N THR A 86 -6.81 8.83 -5.59
CA THR A 86 -7.01 9.70 -6.76
C THR A 86 -6.49 11.11 -6.53
N ASP A 87 -6.27 11.47 -5.27
CA ASP A 87 -5.60 12.71 -4.83
C ASP A 87 -4.69 12.36 -3.65
N ALA A 88 -3.42 12.70 -3.74
CA ALA A 88 -2.42 12.38 -2.72
C ALA A 88 -2.47 13.31 -1.49
N GLY A 89 -3.23 14.42 -1.54
CA GLY A 89 -3.27 15.41 -0.47
C GLY A 89 -1.90 16.04 -0.20
N GLU A 90 -1.43 15.98 1.04
CA GLU A 90 -0.12 16.50 1.45
C GLU A 90 1.07 15.62 1.02
N LEU A 91 0.81 14.44 0.47
CA LEU A 91 1.86 13.52 0.05
C LEU A 91 2.39 13.87 -1.35
N GLU A 92 3.67 13.64 -1.56
CA GLU A 92 4.31 13.64 -2.88
C GLU A 92 4.23 12.25 -3.52
N VAL A 93 3.77 12.18 -4.76
CA VAL A 93 3.76 10.94 -5.54
C VAL A 93 5.18 10.66 -6.02
N ILE A 94 5.74 9.54 -5.60
CA ILE A 94 7.10 9.10 -5.96
C ILE A 94 7.13 7.86 -6.84
N GLY A 95 6.01 7.20 -7.04
CA GLY A 95 5.90 6.02 -7.89
C GLY A 95 4.52 5.86 -8.52
N SER A 96 4.49 5.38 -9.76
CA SER A 96 3.28 5.14 -10.54
C SER A 96 3.35 3.82 -11.30
N ALA A 97 2.19 3.19 -11.50
CA ALA A 97 1.99 2.03 -12.36
C ALA A 97 0.94 2.36 -13.43
N GLU A 98 0.89 1.57 -14.50
CA GLU A 98 -0.03 1.83 -15.63
C GLU A 98 -1.50 1.93 -15.17
N HIS A 99 -1.92 1.04 -14.26
CA HIS A 99 -3.29 1.00 -13.73
C HIS A 99 -3.48 1.87 -12.48
N CYS A 100 -2.40 2.39 -11.89
CA CYS A 100 -2.42 3.08 -10.60
C CYS A 100 -1.45 4.27 -10.65
N ALA A 101 -1.98 5.46 -10.92
CA ALA A 101 -1.19 6.68 -11.06
C ALA A 101 -0.47 7.07 -9.76
N ILE A 102 -1.06 6.78 -8.61
CA ILE A 102 -0.52 7.06 -7.28
C ILE A 102 -0.23 5.71 -6.59
N ALA A 103 0.89 5.09 -6.96
CA ALA A 103 1.29 3.78 -6.48
C ALA A 103 2.26 3.82 -5.29
N ALA A 104 2.99 4.92 -5.11
CA ALA A 104 3.89 5.15 -3.99
C ALA A 104 3.98 6.64 -3.66
N CYS A 105 4.01 6.95 -2.38
CA CYS A 105 4.09 8.33 -1.90
C CYS A 105 5.08 8.46 -0.75
N GLN A 106 5.55 9.70 -0.54
CA GLN A 106 6.24 10.14 0.66
C GLN A 106 5.69 11.49 1.12
N HIS A 107 5.82 11.79 2.40
CA HIS A 107 5.52 13.14 2.88
C HIS A 107 6.76 14.03 2.73
N PRO A 108 6.61 15.32 2.30
CA PRO A 108 7.75 16.19 2.02
C PRO A 108 8.61 16.51 3.26
N THR A 109 8.04 16.51 4.46
CA THR A 109 8.72 16.93 5.69
C THR A 109 8.63 15.95 6.85
N ARG A 110 7.67 15.01 6.83
CA ARG A 110 7.49 13.99 7.87
C ARG A 110 8.02 12.64 7.39
N PRO A 111 8.51 11.76 8.28
CA PRO A 111 8.99 10.43 7.90
C PRO A 111 7.82 9.47 7.60
N ILE A 112 7.04 9.76 6.56
CA ILE A 112 5.90 8.97 6.11
C ILE A 112 6.19 8.45 4.70
N ARG A 113 6.07 7.13 4.52
CA ARG A 113 6.16 6.45 3.22
C ARG A 113 5.02 5.48 3.03
N THR A 114 4.49 5.43 1.82
CA THR A 114 3.36 4.56 1.50
C THR A 114 3.49 3.92 0.13
N VAL A 115 2.99 2.70 0.00
CA VAL A 115 2.90 1.98 -1.26
C VAL A 115 1.54 1.30 -1.39
N GLN A 116 0.95 1.35 -2.59
CA GLN A 116 -0.31 0.65 -2.89
C GLN A 116 -0.11 -0.85 -3.05
N TYR A 117 1.05 -1.27 -3.49
CA TYR A 117 1.38 -2.68 -3.70
C TYR A 117 1.79 -3.37 -2.39
N HIS A 118 1.95 -4.69 -2.45
CA HIS A 118 2.32 -5.54 -1.32
C HIS A 118 3.80 -5.95 -1.38
N PRO A 119 4.74 -5.19 -0.79
CA PRO A 119 6.15 -5.56 -0.76
C PRO A 119 6.43 -6.79 0.11
N GLU A 120 5.49 -7.13 1.00
CA GLU A 120 5.54 -8.32 1.85
C GLU A 120 5.09 -9.60 1.13
N ALA A 121 4.52 -9.51 -0.07
CA ALA A 121 4.01 -10.65 -0.84
C ALA A 121 5.16 -11.47 -1.43
N THR A 122 5.97 -12.07 -0.57
CA THR A 122 7.02 -13.02 -0.94
C THR A 122 6.42 -14.40 -1.23
N SER A 123 7.13 -15.24 -1.98
CA SER A 123 6.70 -16.62 -2.28
C SER A 123 6.38 -17.42 -1.02
N ARG A 124 7.09 -17.17 0.08
CA ARG A 124 6.84 -17.80 1.38
C ARG A 124 5.49 -17.39 1.97
N ILE A 125 5.18 -16.09 1.97
CA ILE A 125 3.90 -15.56 2.50
C ILE A 125 2.74 -16.04 1.64
N LEU A 126 2.88 -16.03 0.32
CA LEU A 126 1.87 -16.52 -0.60
C LEU A 126 1.59 -18.02 -0.41
N SER A 127 2.65 -18.82 -0.22
CA SER A 127 2.51 -20.26 0.07
C SER A 127 1.78 -20.52 1.39
N GLU A 128 2.05 -19.72 2.42
CA GLU A 128 1.40 -19.83 3.73
C GLU A 128 -0.08 -19.40 3.66
N ALA A 129 -0.39 -18.31 2.96
CA ALA A 129 -1.77 -17.85 2.73
C ALA A 129 -2.59 -18.93 1.99
N LEU A 130 -2.00 -19.58 0.98
CA LEU A 130 -2.64 -20.69 0.28
C LEU A 130 -2.89 -21.88 1.21
N ARG A 131 -1.91 -22.23 2.06
CA ARG A 131 -2.01 -23.34 3.03
C ARG A 131 -3.11 -23.08 4.07
N LEU A 132 -3.27 -21.85 4.52
CA LEU A 132 -4.28 -21.44 5.50
C LEU A 132 -5.68 -21.24 4.91
N GLY A 133 -5.80 -21.24 3.57
CA GLY A 133 -7.06 -20.96 2.88
C GLY A 133 -7.43 -19.48 2.80
N ASP A 134 -6.50 -18.59 3.12
CA ASP A 134 -6.65 -17.14 2.97
C ASP A 134 -6.54 -16.69 1.51
N MET A 135 -6.04 -17.57 0.65
CA MET A 135 -5.85 -17.37 -0.79
C MET A 135 -6.30 -18.62 -1.55
N THR A 136 -6.94 -18.45 -2.69
CA THR A 136 -7.31 -19.54 -3.61
C THR A 136 -6.13 -19.94 -4.50
N LYS A 137 -6.21 -21.15 -5.09
CA LYS A 137 -5.19 -21.59 -6.05
C LYS A 137 -5.11 -20.68 -7.28
N ALA A 138 -6.24 -20.21 -7.78
CA ALA A 138 -6.28 -19.30 -8.93
C ALA A 138 -5.60 -17.95 -8.63
N GLU A 139 -5.80 -17.41 -7.42
CA GLU A 139 -5.08 -16.21 -6.96
C GLU A 139 -3.58 -16.50 -6.80
N ALA A 140 -3.21 -17.65 -6.25
CA ALA A 140 -1.82 -18.03 -6.07
C ALA A 140 -1.08 -18.19 -7.43
N GLU A 141 -1.74 -18.68 -8.47
CA GLU A 141 -1.16 -18.82 -9.81
C GLU A 141 -0.78 -17.46 -10.40
N VAL A 142 -1.58 -16.42 -10.18
CA VAL A 142 -1.25 -15.03 -10.60
C VAL A 142 0.03 -14.55 -9.93
N PHE A 143 0.25 -14.92 -8.66
CA PHE A 143 1.36 -14.44 -7.84
C PHE A 143 2.61 -15.33 -7.91
N ASP A 144 2.51 -16.56 -8.40
CA ASP A 144 3.69 -17.46 -8.52
C ASP A 144 4.77 -16.91 -9.46
N MET A 145 4.40 -16.00 -10.37
CA MET A 145 5.33 -15.23 -11.21
C MET A 145 6.10 -14.14 -10.45
N THR A 146 5.81 -13.90 -9.16
CA THR A 146 6.38 -12.84 -8.34
C THR A 146 7.53 -13.30 -7.45
N LYS A 147 8.10 -14.48 -7.70
CA LYS A 147 9.21 -15.02 -6.92
C LYS A 147 10.35 -14.00 -6.88
N ASP A 148 10.70 -13.59 -5.67
CA ASP A 148 11.84 -12.71 -5.37
C ASP A 148 11.73 -11.26 -5.90
N LEU A 149 10.52 -10.78 -6.23
CA LEU A 149 10.35 -9.47 -6.87
C LEU A 149 10.64 -8.28 -5.96
N ILE A 150 10.38 -8.37 -4.65
CA ILE A 150 10.51 -7.19 -3.79
C ILE A 150 11.03 -7.55 -2.40
N ASN A 151 11.92 -6.70 -1.92
CA ASN A 151 12.37 -6.66 -0.54
C ASN A 151 11.70 -5.46 0.15
N VAL A 152 10.97 -5.69 1.24
CA VAL A 152 10.32 -4.64 2.04
C VAL A 152 11.32 -3.54 2.44
N LYS A 153 12.55 -3.93 2.76
CA LYS A 153 13.62 -3.00 3.11
C LYS A 153 13.93 -2.02 1.98
N ASP A 154 14.02 -2.51 0.76
CA ASP A 154 14.36 -1.66 -0.38
C ASP A 154 13.18 -0.75 -0.82
N SER A 155 11.96 -1.16 -0.51
CA SER A 155 10.74 -0.40 -0.87
C SER A 155 10.33 0.67 0.15
N LEU A 156 10.54 0.43 1.44
CA LEU A 156 9.95 1.25 2.51
C LEU A 156 10.95 1.80 3.52
N LEU A 157 12.12 1.16 3.70
CA LEU A 157 13.07 1.51 4.76
C LEU A 157 14.31 2.25 4.26
N THR A 158 14.46 2.40 2.96
CA THR A 158 15.52 3.18 2.33
C THR A 158 14.99 4.44 1.70
#